data_79dcc5ac656bd2d5afbe0283307124b1
#
_entry.id   79dcc5ac656bd2d5afbe0283307124b1
#
_cell.length_a   1.000
_cell.length_b   1.000
_cell.length_c   1.000
_cell.angle_alpha   90.00
_cell.angle_beta   90.00
_cell.angle_gamma   90.00
#
_symmetry.space_group_name_H-M   'P 1'
#
loop_
_entity.id
_entity.type
_entity.pdbx_description
1 polymer ?
#
loop_
_entity_poly.entity_id
_entity_poly.type
_entity_poly.pdbx_seq_one_letter_code
_entity_poly.pdbx_strand_id
1 'polypeptide(L)'
;DSLFVPFRCVASDVYNKREIVFSQGDLGDAVRASMTFPLVFRPIKIGEVLAYDGGIYNNFPADVMKRDFAPDYIIGSVVSSNNEQPEADDIVAQIESLIMQASNYELPDTNGILMNFDLQGEVGLLDFDKAQYLFDLGYATTLELIDSIKKKVPRSVPLDSLNKRREAYKESLP
;
A
#
# COMPACT_ATOMS: atom_id res chain seq x y z
N ASP A 1 -6.84 -12.98 13.77
CA ASP A 1 -6.09 -11.79 14.21
C ASP A 1 -4.83 -12.14 15.00
N SER A 2 -3.90 -12.84 14.35
CA SER A 2 -2.60 -13.20 14.94
C SER A 2 -1.50 -12.16 14.67
N LEU A 3 -1.81 -11.05 13.96
CA LEU A 3 -0.84 -9.99 13.69
C LEU A 3 -0.79 -8.97 14.84
N PHE A 4 0.42 -8.49 15.14
CA PHE A 4 0.64 -7.46 16.19
C PHE A 4 -0.10 -6.15 15.89
N VAL A 5 -0.23 -5.81 14.61
CA VAL A 5 -1.00 -4.66 14.11
C VAL A 5 -2.03 -5.20 13.12
N PRO A 6 -3.31 -4.79 13.22
CA PRO A 6 -4.30 -5.15 12.21
C PRO A 6 -3.85 -4.76 10.80
N PHE A 7 -4.07 -5.64 9.84
CA PHE A 7 -3.57 -5.48 8.48
C PHE A 7 -4.66 -5.80 7.45
N ARG A 8 -4.64 -5.06 6.35
CA ARG A 8 -5.39 -5.35 5.13
C ARG A 8 -4.44 -5.21 3.95
N CYS A 9 -4.62 -6.01 2.93
CA CYS A 9 -4.09 -5.74 1.61
C CYS A 9 -5.12 -6.06 0.54
N VAL A 10 -4.93 -5.47 -0.63
CA VAL A 10 -5.86 -5.55 -1.75
C VAL A 10 -5.20 -6.28 -2.91
N ALA A 11 -5.93 -7.15 -3.56
CA ALA A 11 -5.59 -7.75 -4.84
C ALA A 11 -6.75 -7.60 -5.81
N SER A 12 -6.57 -8.07 -7.04
CA SER A 12 -7.55 -7.94 -8.11
C SER A 12 -7.96 -9.29 -8.67
N ASP A 13 -9.27 -9.51 -8.74
CA ASP A 13 -9.93 -10.56 -9.51
C ASP A 13 -10.27 -9.99 -10.90
N VAL A 14 -9.35 -10.16 -11.84
CA VAL A 14 -9.48 -9.58 -13.18
C VAL A 14 -10.61 -10.22 -13.98
N TYR A 15 -10.93 -11.49 -13.70
CA TYR A 15 -12.01 -12.20 -14.39
C TYR A 15 -13.38 -11.63 -14.00
N ASN A 16 -13.62 -11.43 -12.70
CA ASN A 16 -14.88 -10.87 -12.19
C ASN A 16 -14.85 -9.33 -12.07
N LYS A 17 -13.74 -8.67 -12.46
CA LYS A 17 -13.56 -7.20 -12.47
C LYS A 17 -13.86 -6.56 -11.12
N ARG A 18 -13.24 -7.07 -10.05
CA ARG A 18 -13.44 -6.58 -8.68
C ARG A 18 -12.15 -6.64 -7.88
N GLU A 19 -12.10 -5.82 -6.85
CA GLU A 19 -11.09 -5.92 -5.81
C GLU A 19 -11.32 -7.15 -4.91
N ILE A 20 -10.24 -7.64 -4.33
CA ILE A 20 -10.23 -8.64 -3.26
C ILE A 20 -9.54 -8.01 -2.07
N VAL A 21 -10.23 -7.90 -0.94
CA VAL A 21 -9.66 -7.38 0.31
C VAL A 21 -9.33 -8.55 1.23
N PHE A 22 -8.05 -8.74 1.51
CA PHE A 22 -7.59 -9.76 2.44
C PHE A 22 -7.65 -9.23 3.88
N SER A 23 -8.42 -9.93 4.71
CA SER A 23 -8.55 -9.67 6.14
C SER A 23 -8.15 -10.87 7.01
N GLN A 24 -7.95 -12.03 6.38
CA GLN A 24 -7.59 -13.30 7.02
C GLN A 24 -6.93 -14.22 5.99
N GLY A 25 -6.38 -15.34 6.46
CA GLY A 25 -5.69 -16.33 5.63
C GLY A 25 -4.17 -16.20 5.73
N ASP A 26 -3.46 -16.81 4.80
CA ASP A 26 -2.00 -16.74 4.75
C ASP A 26 -1.53 -15.35 4.34
N LEU A 27 -0.68 -14.74 5.17
CA LEU A 27 -0.15 -13.39 4.92
C LEU A 27 0.76 -13.35 3.71
N GLY A 28 1.56 -14.39 3.50
CA GLY A 28 2.47 -14.49 2.35
C GLY A 28 1.71 -14.53 1.03
N ASP A 29 0.66 -15.34 0.97
CA ASP A 29 -0.23 -15.42 -0.20
C ASP A 29 -0.93 -14.08 -0.46
N ALA A 30 -1.45 -13.43 0.58
CA ALA A 30 -2.12 -12.15 0.46
C ALA A 30 -1.17 -11.05 -0.06
N VAL A 31 0.03 -10.93 0.51
CA VAL A 31 1.05 -9.96 0.06
C VAL A 31 1.53 -10.31 -1.34
N ARG A 32 1.75 -11.60 -1.64
CA ARG A 32 2.16 -12.06 -2.96
C ARG A 32 1.11 -11.74 -4.03
N ALA A 33 -0.18 -11.89 -3.72
CA ALA A 33 -1.27 -11.51 -4.61
C ALA A 33 -1.26 -10.01 -4.88
N SER A 34 -1.16 -9.21 -3.80
CA SER A 34 -1.19 -7.75 -3.85
C SER A 34 -0.08 -7.11 -4.68
N MET A 35 1.07 -7.78 -4.82
CA MET A 35 2.21 -7.32 -5.60
C MET A 35 2.37 -8.02 -6.96
N THR A 36 1.41 -8.81 -7.38
CA THR A 36 1.49 -9.56 -8.64
C THR A 36 1.13 -8.67 -9.84
N PHE A 37 2.08 -7.85 -10.26
CA PHE A 37 1.93 -7.03 -11.45
C PHE A 37 1.80 -7.91 -12.71
N PRO A 38 0.78 -7.67 -13.56
CA PRO A 38 0.56 -8.45 -14.77
C PRO A 38 1.79 -8.46 -15.69
N LEU A 39 2.08 -9.59 -16.30
CA LEU A 39 3.20 -9.88 -17.20
C LEU A 39 4.59 -9.89 -16.53
N VAL A 40 4.79 -9.22 -15.40
CA VAL A 40 6.04 -9.24 -14.63
C VAL A 40 6.07 -10.45 -13.70
N PHE A 41 4.97 -10.70 -12.99
CA PHE A 41 4.86 -11.82 -12.06
C PHE A 41 3.77 -12.81 -12.46
N ARG A 42 3.99 -14.08 -12.15
CA ARG A 42 2.95 -15.09 -12.32
C ARG A 42 1.86 -14.90 -11.27
N PRO A 43 0.58 -14.86 -11.68
CA PRO A 43 -0.53 -14.78 -10.73
C PRO A 43 -0.58 -15.99 -9.80
N ILE A 44 -1.13 -15.78 -8.61
CA ILE A 44 -1.37 -16.87 -7.68
C ILE A 44 -2.86 -17.21 -7.62
N LYS A 45 -3.15 -18.46 -7.34
CA LYS A 45 -4.53 -18.92 -7.18
C LYS A 45 -4.92 -18.81 -5.72
N ILE A 46 -5.93 -17.98 -5.42
CA ILE A 46 -6.54 -17.84 -4.09
C ILE A 46 -7.94 -18.45 -4.17
N GLY A 47 -8.12 -19.63 -3.59
CA GLY A 47 -9.32 -20.43 -3.84
C GLY A 47 -9.45 -20.75 -5.32
N GLU A 48 -10.53 -20.31 -5.96
CA GLU A 48 -10.77 -20.51 -7.40
C GLU A 48 -10.38 -19.30 -8.26
N VAL A 49 -9.86 -18.20 -7.66
CA VAL A 49 -9.55 -16.96 -8.34
C VAL A 49 -8.06 -16.82 -8.60
N LEU A 50 -7.70 -16.42 -9.83
CA LEU A 50 -6.36 -15.91 -10.13
C LEU A 50 -6.26 -14.46 -9.68
N ALA A 51 -5.42 -14.23 -8.66
CA ALA A 51 -5.23 -12.93 -8.06
C ALA A 51 -4.03 -12.21 -8.68
N TYR A 52 -4.23 -10.93 -8.94
CA TYR A 52 -3.26 -9.98 -9.49
C TYR A 52 -3.12 -8.77 -8.56
N ASP A 53 -2.20 -7.87 -8.90
CA ASP A 53 -1.93 -6.63 -8.18
C ASP A 53 -3.21 -5.86 -7.86
N GLY A 54 -3.30 -5.38 -6.62
CA GLY A 54 -4.47 -4.64 -6.15
C GLY A 54 -4.65 -3.30 -6.83
N GLY A 55 -3.56 -2.70 -7.29
CA GLY A 55 -3.56 -1.43 -7.99
C GLY A 55 -4.39 -1.40 -9.27
N ILE A 56 -4.72 -2.56 -9.86
CA ILE A 56 -5.60 -2.61 -11.04
C ILE A 56 -6.97 -1.99 -10.75
N TYR A 57 -7.54 -2.19 -9.56
CA TYR A 57 -8.87 -1.68 -9.19
C TYR A 57 -8.85 -0.70 -8.01
N ASN A 58 -7.89 -0.80 -7.09
CA ASN A 58 -7.79 0.06 -5.92
C ASN A 58 -6.33 0.23 -5.48
N ASN A 59 -5.64 1.19 -6.10
CA ASN A 59 -4.22 1.46 -5.82
C ASN A 59 -4.00 2.31 -4.55
N PHE A 60 -5.07 2.85 -3.96
CA PHE A 60 -5.02 3.61 -2.71
C PHE A 60 -6.24 3.27 -1.84
N PRO A 61 -6.20 2.14 -1.10
CA PRO A 61 -7.36 1.58 -0.41
C PRO A 61 -7.72 2.32 0.89
N ALA A 62 -7.84 3.65 0.84
CA ALA A 62 -8.24 4.47 1.97
C ALA A 62 -9.70 4.22 2.38
N ASP A 63 -10.54 3.84 1.43
CA ASP A 63 -11.92 3.40 1.67
C ASP A 63 -11.97 2.09 2.49
N VAL A 64 -11.08 1.14 2.19
CA VAL A 64 -10.93 -0.11 2.97
C VAL A 64 -10.46 0.21 4.39
N MET A 65 -9.47 1.11 4.53
CA MET A 65 -8.98 1.56 5.84
C MET A 65 -10.11 2.15 6.67
N LYS A 66 -10.90 3.04 6.08
CA LYS A 66 -12.03 3.69 6.75
C LYS A 66 -13.10 2.68 7.14
N ARG A 67 -13.49 1.80 6.23
CA ARG A 67 -14.56 0.81 6.44
C ARG A 67 -14.22 -0.19 7.54
N ASP A 68 -12.99 -0.73 7.52
CA ASP A 68 -12.60 -1.86 8.36
C ASP A 68 -12.02 -1.45 9.72
N PHE A 69 -11.46 -0.25 9.84
CA PHE A 69 -10.77 0.19 11.04
C PHE A 69 -11.35 1.46 11.66
N ALA A 70 -12.16 2.24 10.91
CA ALA A 70 -12.73 3.52 11.36
C ALA A 70 -11.71 4.41 12.13
N PRO A 71 -10.53 4.69 11.58
CA PRO A 71 -9.47 5.39 12.28
C PRO A 71 -9.84 6.87 12.48
N ASP A 72 -9.36 7.45 13.59
CA ASP A 72 -9.49 8.88 13.85
C ASP A 72 -8.61 9.74 12.95
N TYR A 73 -7.52 9.17 12.42
CA TYR A 73 -6.56 9.86 11.56
C TYR A 73 -5.89 8.89 10.60
N ILE A 74 -5.80 9.26 9.34
CA ILE A 74 -5.17 8.46 8.28
C ILE A 74 -3.88 9.15 7.81
N ILE A 75 -2.81 8.38 7.71
CA ILE A 75 -1.59 8.79 7.04
C ILE A 75 -1.53 8.00 5.73
N GLY A 76 -1.70 8.69 4.60
CA GLY A 76 -1.61 8.11 3.27
C GLY A 76 -0.25 8.37 2.64
N SER A 77 0.30 7.37 1.96
CA SER A 77 1.53 7.48 1.16
C SER A 77 1.21 7.11 -0.27
N VAL A 78 1.44 8.03 -1.20
CA VAL A 78 1.16 7.87 -2.62
C VAL A 78 2.44 8.06 -3.41
N VAL A 79 2.80 7.06 -4.19
CA VAL A 79 3.99 7.02 -5.06
C VAL A 79 3.62 6.86 -6.54
N SER A 80 2.34 6.97 -6.87
CA SER A 80 1.81 6.75 -8.21
C SER A 80 0.80 7.83 -8.57
N SER A 81 0.60 8.09 -9.85
CA SER A 81 -0.38 9.05 -10.35
C SER A 81 -1.27 8.42 -11.44
N ASN A 82 -2.42 9.08 -11.70
CA ASN A 82 -3.34 8.64 -12.77
C ASN A 82 -3.00 9.27 -14.14
N ASN A 83 -2.01 10.15 -14.22
CA ASN A 83 -1.88 11.10 -15.33
C ASN A 83 -0.69 10.83 -16.27
N GLU A 84 -0.05 9.68 -16.14
CA GLU A 84 1.10 9.37 -16.98
C GLU A 84 0.65 8.87 -18.36
N GLN A 85 1.05 9.60 -19.40
CA GLN A 85 0.98 9.06 -20.76
C GLN A 85 2.25 8.24 -21.01
N PRO A 86 2.11 6.94 -21.31
CA PRO A 86 3.28 6.10 -21.54
C PRO A 86 4.02 6.53 -22.80
N GLU A 87 5.34 6.49 -22.79
CA GLU A 87 6.17 6.64 -23.97
C GLU A 87 5.91 5.49 -24.96
N ALA A 88 6.12 5.75 -26.26
CA ALA A 88 5.79 4.80 -27.32
C ALA A 88 6.63 3.51 -27.29
N ASP A 89 7.79 3.53 -26.65
CA ASP A 89 8.72 2.42 -26.49
C ASP A 89 8.65 1.76 -25.10
N ASP A 90 7.92 2.34 -24.16
CA ASP A 90 7.69 1.75 -22.84
C ASP A 90 6.45 0.84 -22.82
N ILE A 91 6.67 -0.42 -23.21
CA ILE A 91 5.60 -1.44 -23.25
C ILE A 91 4.98 -1.69 -21.86
N VAL A 92 5.77 -1.61 -20.79
CA VAL A 92 5.29 -1.88 -19.42
C VAL A 92 4.33 -0.77 -19.00
N ALA A 93 4.72 0.50 -19.18
CA ALA A 93 3.87 1.64 -18.88
C ALA A 93 2.60 1.68 -19.76
N GLN A 94 2.69 1.26 -21.04
CA GLN A 94 1.52 1.13 -21.91
C GLN A 94 0.54 0.07 -21.39
N ILE A 95 1.02 -1.08 -20.96
CA ILE A 95 0.18 -2.14 -20.39
C ILE A 95 -0.43 -1.67 -19.06
N GLU A 96 0.35 -1.02 -18.22
CA GLU A 96 -0.12 -0.40 -16.98
C GLU A 96 -1.29 0.53 -17.26
N SER A 97 -1.12 1.48 -18.17
CA SER A 97 -2.16 2.42 -18.59
C SER A 97 -3.43 1.76 -19.16
N LEU A 98 -3.30 0.58 -19.77
CA LEU A 98 -4.44 -0.17 -20.32
C LEU A 98 -5.19 -0.99 -19.26
N ILE A 99 -4.51 -1.45 -18.22
CA ILE A 99 -5.05 -2.39 -17.24
C ILE A 99 -5.50 -1.70 -15.96
N MET A 100 -4.71 -0.71 -15.50
CA MET A 100 -4.98 -0.01 -14.25
C MET A 100 -6.16 0.94 -14.41
N GLN A 101 -7.07 0.88 -13.46
CA GLN A 101 -8.14 1.88 -13.38
C GLN A 101 -7.64 3.13 -12.64
N ALA A 102 -8.23 4.29 -12.99
CA ALA A 102 -7.94 5.50 -12.24
C ALA A 102 -8.30 5.32 -10.76
N SER A 103 -7.32 5.54 -9.89
CA SER A 103 -7.49 5.44 -8.44
C SER A 103 -7.86 6.79 -7.84
N ASN A 104 -8.71 6.75 -6.82
CA ASN A 104 -8.97 7.94 -6.01
C ASN A 104 -7.90 8.03 -4.92
N TYR A 105 -6.96 8.97 -5.08
CA TYR A 105 -5.89 9.24 -4.11
C TYR A 105 -6.31 10.26 -3.04
N GLU A 106 -7.59 10.51 -2.87
CA GLU A 106 -8.10 11.38 -1.81
C GLU A 106 -8.34 10.60 -0.52
N LEU A 107 -8.14 11.27 0.59
CA LEU A 107 -8.56 10.72 1.87
C LEU A 107 -10.07 10.90 2.02
N PRO A 108 -10.81 9.87 2.48
CA PRO A 108 -12.26 9.90 2.58
C PRO A 108 -12.79 10.92 3.59
N ASP A 109 -11.94 11.48 4.44
CA ASP A 109 -12.26 12.51 5.43
C ASP A 109 -11.13 13.53 5.54
N THR A 110 -11.44 14.69 6.13
CA THR A 110 -10.47 15.75 6.38
C THR A 110 -9.47 15.44 7.50
N ASN A 111 -9.65 14.33 8.22
CA ASN A 111 -8.77 13.90 9.31
C ASN A 111 -7.67 12.97 8.81
N GLY A 112 -6.74 13.52 8.07
CA GLY A 112 -5.60 12.77 7.57
C GLY A 112 -4.53 13.67 6.97
N ILE A 113 -3.43 13.07 6.60
CA ILE A 113 -2.36 13.68 5.82
C ILE A 113 -1.98 12.76 4.66
N LEU A 114 -1.87 13.34 3.49
CA LEU A 114 -1.42 12.66 2.29
C LEU A 114 0.01 13.08 1.99
N MET A 115 0.91 12.10 1.96
CA MET A 115 2.26 12.26 1.47
C MET A 115 2.26 11.82 0.01
N ASN A 116 2.39 12.78 -0.89
CA ASN A 116 2.44 12.52 -2.33
C ASN A 116 3.87 12.71 -2.81
N PHE A 117 4.45 11.66 -3.40
CA PHE A 117 5.81 11.66 -3.93
C PHE A 117 5.72 11.69 -5.46
N ASP A 118 6.21 12.76 -6.06
CA ASP A 118 6.35 12.83 -7.51
C ASP A 118 7.64 12.10 -7.90
N LEU A 119 7.49 10.85 -8.34
CA LEU A 119 8.60 9.98 -8.76
C LEU A 119 8.65 9.83 -10.28
N GLN A 120 7.86 10.60 -11.02
CA GLN A 120 7.71 10.48 -12.48
C GLN A 120 9.06 10.66 -13.19
N GLY A 121 9.41 9.68 -14.02
CA GLY A 121 10.64 9.69 -14.79
C GLY A 121 11.94 9.44 -13.99
N GLU A 122 11.86 9.40 -12.66
CA GLU A 122 13.02 9.16 -11.81
C GLU A 122 13.15 7.71 -11.37
N VAL A 123 12.03 7.03 -11.12
CA VAL A 123 12.01 5.65 -10.59
C VAL A 123 10.98 4.82 -11.34
N GLY A 124 11.46 3.79 -12.01
CA GLY A 124 10.61 2.79 -12.67
C GLY A 124 10.20 1.65 -11.74
N LEU A 125 9.20 0.87 -12.18
CA LEU A 125 8.62 -0.26 -11.43
C LEU A 125 9.67 -1.31 -10.98
N LEU A 126 10.74 -1.50 -11.73
CA LEU A 126 11.77 -2.53 -11.49
C LEU A 126 13.11 -1.97 -11.00
N ASP A 127 13.20 -0.68 -10.67
CA ASP A 127 14.42 -0.02 -10.21
C ASP A 127 14.71 -0.32 -8.72
N PHE A 128 14.91 -1.59 -8.40
CA PHE A 128 15.19 -2.02 -7.02
C PHE A 128 16.50 -1.48 -6.43
N ASP A 129 17.42 -1.08 -7.28
CA ASP A 129 18.67 -0.42 -6.89
C ASP A 129 18.45 0.98 -6.31
N LYS A 130 17.32 1.62 -6.59
CA LYS A 130 16.92 2.91 -6.03
C LYS A 130 16.24 2.84 -4.66
N ALA A 131 16.17 1.66 -4.05
CA ALA A 131 15.48 1.47 -2.77
C ALA A 131 16.00 2.38 -1.65
N GLN A 132 17.33 2.62 -1.57
CA GLN A 132 17.90 3.52 -0.57
C GLN A 132 17.50 4.97 -0.81
N TYR A 133 17.49 5.43 -2.06
CA TYR A 133 17.00 6.77 -2.43
C TYR A 133 15.56 6.97 -2.00
N LEU A 134 14.67 6.01 -2.29
CA LEU A 134 13.26 6.06 -1.91
C LEU A 134 13.06 6.07 -0.39
N PHE A 135 13.88 5.30 0.34
CA PHE A 135 13.86 5.32 1.80
C PHE A 135 14.22 6.70 2.35
N ASP A 136 15.32 7.29 1.87
CA ASP A 136 15.80 8.60 2.34
C ASP A 136 14.80 9.72 2.00
N LEU A 137 14.20 9.68 0.81
CA LEU A 137 13.16 10.62 0.38
C LEU A 137 11.92 10.51 1.29
N GLY A 138 11.41 9.30 1.51
CA GLY A 138 10.25 9.07 2.38
C GLY A 138 10.50 9.51 3.82
N TYR A 139 11.71 9.24 4.34
CA TYR A 139 12.12 9.65 5.67
C TYR A 139 12.18 11.18 5.82
N ALA A 140 12.85 11.86 4.89
CA ALA A 140 12.98 13.33 4.90
C ALA A 140 11.61 14.01 4.80
N THR A 141 10.77 13.60 3.85
CA THR A 141 9.41 14.14 3.68
C THR A 141 8.55 13.93 4.92
N THR A 142 8.66 12.76 5.55
CA THR A 142 7.91 12.48 6.79
C THR A 142 8.36 13.37 7.95
N LEU A 143 9.67 13.66 8.06
CA LEU A 143 10.20 14.55 9.08
C LEU A 143 9.67 15.99 8.93
N GLU A 144 9.50 16.48 7.71
CA GLU A 144 8.91 17.81 7.46
C GLU A 144 7.45 17.89 7.96
N LEU A 145 6.74 16.78 7.93
CA LEU A 145 5.32 16.69 8.31
C LEU A 145 5.11 16.27 9.78
N ILE A 146 6.18 15.86 10.48
CA ILE A 146 6.07 15.21 11.80
C ILE A 146 5.38 16.07 12.85
N ASP A 147 5.60 17.39 12.85
CA ASP A 147 4.96 18.28 13.81
C ASP A 147 3.46 18.44 13.54
N SER A 148 3.05 18.42 12.29
CA SER A 148 1.63 18.43 11.90
C SER A 148 0.94 17.13 12.31
N ILE A 149 1.61 15.99 12.12
CA ILE A 149 1.12 14.68 12.56
C ILE A 149 0.99 14.65 14.09
N LYS A 150 2.02 15.07 14.84
CA LYS A 150 2.02 15.07 16.31
C LYS A 150 0.92 15.96 16.92
N LYS A 151 0.58 17.08 16.26
CA LYS A 151 -0.54 17.94 16.70
C LYS A 151 -1.89 17.22 16.61
N LYS A 152 -2.06 16.35 15.63
CA LYS A 152 -3.30 15.60 15.39
C LYS A 152 -3.33 14.26 16.11
N VAL A 153 -2.17 13.65 16.29
CA VAL A 153 -2.00 12.36 16.98
C VAL A 153 -1.08 12.56 18.18
N PRO A 154 -1.58 13.23 19.27
CA PRO A 154 -0.75 13.56 20.43
C PRO A 154 -0.40 12.31 21.28
N ARG A 155 -1.05 11.19 21.05
CA ARG A 155 -0.79 9.95 21.78
C ARG A 155 0.61 9.43 21.45
N SER A 156 1.41 9.22 22.48
CA SER A 156 2.70 8.56 22.38
C SER A 156 2.75 7.34 23.30
N VAL A 157 3.48 6.33 22.86
CA VAL A 157 3.75 5.13 23.66
C VAL A 157 5.25 5.11 23.96
N PRO A 158 5.68 5.01 25.22
CA PRO A 158 7.10 4.86 25.54
C PRO A 158 7.71 3.67 24.79
N LEU A 159 8.91 3.85 24.25
CA LEU A 159 9.60 2.81 23.46
C LEU A 159 9.75 1.49 24.22
N ASP A 160 10.08 1.56 25.50
CA ASP A 160 10.22 0.38 26.36
C ASP A 160 8.90 -0.41 26.47
N SER A 161 7.77 0.29 26.59
CA SER A 161 6.45 -0.33 26.64
C SER A 161 6.10 -1.00 25.31
N LEU A 162 6.46 -0.34 24.20
CA LEU A 162 6.27 -0.91 22.87
C LEU A 162 7.12 -2.17 22.66
N ASN A 163 8.40 -2.11 23.06
CA ASN A 163 9.31 -3.24 22.94
C ASN A 163 8.86 -4.43 23.80
N LYS A 164 8.45 -4.22 25.04
CA LYS A 164 7.86 -5.27 25.87
C LYS A 164 6.65 -5.94 25.21
N ARG A 165 5.77 -5.16 24.61
CA ARG A 165 4.61 -5.70 23.87
C ARG A 165 5.02 -6.51 22.66
N ARG A 166 6.04 -6.07 21.91
CA ARG A 166 6.59 -6.80 20.75
C ARG A 166 7.21 -8.12 21.16
N GLU A 167 7.98 -8.16 22.24
CA GLU A 167 8.58 -9.40 22.73
C GLU A 167 7.50 -10.38 23.22
N ALA A 168 6.54 -9.92 24.02
CA ALA A 168 5.42 -10.76 24.45
C ALA A 168 4.61 -11.32 23.27
N TYR A 169 4.44 -10.51 22.20
CA TYR A 169 3.79 -10.99 20.99
C TYR A 169 4.62 -12.06 20.28
N LYS A 170 5.94 -11.88 20.12
CA LYS A 170 6.82 -12.89 19.53
C LYS A 170 6.80 -14.21 20.31
N GLU A 171 6.79 -14.14 21.63
CA GLU A 171 6.70 -15.32 22.51
C GLU A 171 5.34 -16.04 22.41
N SER A 172 4.29 -15.35 21.99
CA SER A 172 2.95 -15.91 21.79
C SER A 172 2.75 -16.59 20.44
N LEU A 173 3.69 -16.44 19.51
CA LEU A 173 3.61 -17.09 18.21
C LEU A 173 3.96 -18.58 18.34
N PRO A 174 3.23 -19.46 17.60
CA PRO A 174 3.45 -20.91 17.63
C PRO A 174 4.81 -21.32 17.04
#